data_ad66273362bc86a1385aa7bfaeaa0112
#
_entry.id   ad66273362bc86a1385aa7bfaeaa0112
#
_cell.length_a   1.000
_cell.length_b   1.000
_cell.length_c   1.000
_cell.angle_alpha   90.00
_cell.angle_beta   90.00
_cell.angle_gamma   90.00
#
_symmetry.space_group_name_H-M   'P 1'
#
loop_
_entity.id
_entity.type
_entity.pdbx_description
1 polymer ?
#
loop_
_entity_poly.entity_id
_entity_poly.type
_entity_poly.pdbx_seq_one_letter_code
_entity_poly.pdbx_strand_id
1 'polypeptide(L)'
;RPDIVSVHNLYPFISPAALFECKKAGVPIVMTIHNFRLICPTGLFMRDGLPCEVCLERGNEWSCVRYNCECSRLKSIGYTLRNVYARWTGAYRKNVAAFACITDFQRQKLIAAGYEAERVTVIPNGIDAPASYDLTGGNYVAYIGRLSYEKGYDLLIEVARRNPSIPFRFAGAKREQSDMEIPGNVEFMGYLQQEELSDFICHSRFVVMPSRCYEGFPMAILEAACYGKPTIGPAHGGFTEIIGR
;
A
#
# COMPACT_ATOMS: atom_id res chain seq x y z
N ARG A 1 -3.04 22.51 24.56
CA ARG A 1 -3.78 21.28 24.35
C ARG A 1 -4.26 21.28 22.89
N PRO A 2 -4.06 20.22 22.09
CA PRO A 2 -4.58 20.16 20.72
C PRO A 2 -6.10 20.00 20.74
N ASP A 3 -6.76 20.53 19.72
CA ASP A 3 -8.21 20.39 19.51
C ASP A 3 -8.55 19.02 18.89
N ILE A 4 -7.63 18.48 18.09
CA ILE A 4 -7.75 17.19 17.39
C ILE A 4 -6.38 16.53 17.25
N VAL A 5 -6.35 15.19 17.22
CA VAL A 5 -5.16 14.41 16.91
C VAL A 5 -5.38 13.66 15.60
N SER A 6 -4.53 13.93 14.60
CA SER A 6 -4.49 13.16 13.34
C SER A 6 -3.48 12.03 13.48
N VAL A 7 -3.91 10.82 13.16
CA VAL A 7 -3.10 9.60 13.31
C VAL A 7 -2.86 8.97 11.94
N HIS A 8 -1.57 8.74 11.64
CA HIS A 8 -1.11 8.03 10.45
C HIS A 8 -0.12 6.94 10.86
N ASN A 9 -0.46 5.67 10.66
CA ASN A 9 0.45 4.53 10.90
C ASN A 9 1.17 4.54 12.26
N LEU A 10 0.48 4.14 13.33
CA LEU A 10 1.07 4.08 14.68
C LEU A 10 2.30 3.15 14.78
N TYR A 11 2.31 2.06 14.05
CA TYR A 11 3.39 1.08 14.10
C TYR A 11 4.52 1.37 13.09
N PRO A 12 5.76 1.03 13.44
CA PRO A 12 6.21 0.30 14.65
C PRO A 12 6.55 1.18 15.87
N PHE A 13 6.52 2.50 15.73
CA PHE A 13 7.11 3.41 16.71
C PHE A 13 6.18 3.79 17.86
N ILE A 14 4.86 3.80 17.63
CA ILE A 14 3.85 4.19 18.62
C ILE A 14 2.86 3.05 18.80
N SER A 15 2.57 2.73 20.07
CA SER A 15 1.56 1.72 20.42
C SER A 15 0.13 2.30 20.31
N PRO A 16 -0.89 1.48 20.04
CA PRO A 16 -2.29 1.86 20.19
C PRO A 16 -2.66 2.35 21.60
N ALA A 17 -1.80 2.13 22.60
CA ALA A 17 -1.98 2.68 23.94
C ALA A 17 -2.10 4.22 23.93
N ALA A 18 -1.43 4.92 23.03
CA ALA A 18 -1.54 6.36 22.86
C ALA A 18 -2.98 6.83 22.60
N LEU A 19 -3.81 6.00 21.92
CA LEU A 19 -5.20 6.32 21.62
C LEU A 19 -6.05 6.41 22.91
N PHE A 20 -5.76 5.60 23.91
CA PHE A 20 -6.45 5.65 25.20
C PHE A 20 -6.12 6.94 25.95
N GLU A 21 -4.87 7.39 25.90
CA GLU A 21 -4.47 8.64 26.54
C GLU A 21 -5.08 9.87 25.88
N CYS A 22 -5.16 9.91 24.53
CA CYS A 22 -5.89 10.95 23.83
C CYS A 22 -7.37 10.97 24.23
N LYS A 23 -8.01 9.80 24.27
CA LYS A 23 -9.40 9.65 24.69
C LYS A 23 -9.62 10.13 26.12
N LYS A 24 -8.76 9.72 27.05
CA LYS A 24 -8.78 10.15 28.46
C LYS A 24 -8.60 11.66 28.60
N ALA A 25 -7.76 12.25 27.76
CA ALA A 25 -7.58 13.71 27.71
C ALA A 25 -8.77 14.43 27.04
N GLY A 26 -9.77 13.71 26.51
CA GLY A 26 -10.93 14.28 25.82
C GLY A 26 -10.57 14.95 24.49
N VAL A 27 -9.49 14.49 23.82
CA VAL A 27 -9.09 15.00 22.49
C VAL A 27 -9.57 14.01 21.44
N PRO A 28 -10.40 14.45 20.47
CA PRO A 28 -10.89 13.59 19.41
C PRO A 28 -9.74 13.15 18.48
N ILE A 29 -9.85 11.94 17.96
CA ILE A 29 -8.85 11.33 17.09
C ILE A 29 -9.46 11.07 15.73
N VAL A 30 -8.81 11.52 14.66
CA VAL A 30 -9.07 11.11 13.29
C VAL A 30 -7.91 10.24 12.82
N MET A 31 -8.22 9.08 12.22
CA MET A 31 -7.20 8.15 11.76
C MET A 31 -7.28 7.93 10.25
N THR A 32 -6.20 8.26 9.54
CA THR A 32 -6.07 7.94 8.11
C THR A 32 -5.54 6.52 7.95
N ILE A 33 -6.23 5.75 7.12
CA ILE A 33 -5.92 4.34 6.90
C ILE A 33 -5.05 4.21 5.65
N HIS A 34 -3.75 3.96 5.82
CA HIS A 34 -2.80 3.79 4.72
C HIS A 34 -2.55 2.31 4.34
N ASN A 35 -3.05 1.38 5.14
CA ASN A 35 -2.88 -0.06 4.92
C ASN A 35 -3.97 -0.83 5.65
N PHE A 36 -3.97 -2.14 5.50
CA PHE A 36 -5.03 -3.00 6.08
C PHE A 36 -4.68 -3.61 7.45
N ARG A 37 -3.72 -3.04 8.20
CA ARG A 37 -3.27 -3.59 9.50
C ARG A 37 -4.33 -3.62 10.59
N LEU A 38 -5.38 -2.86 10.47
CA LEU A 38 -6.52 -2.93 11.40
C LEU A 38 -7.31 -4.23 11.27
N ILE A 39 -7.14 -4.96 10.16
CA ILE A 39 -7.90 -6.16 9.81
C ILE A 39 -6.95 -7.35 9.62
N CYS A 40 -5.95 -7.19 8.78
CA CYS A 40 -4.95 -8.22 8.46
C CYS A 40 -3.67 -7.95 9.25
N PRO A 41 -3.13 -8.90 10.05
CA PRO A 41 -1.93 -8.69 10.86
C PRO A 41 -0.70 -8.23 10.05
N THR A 42 -0.51 -8.74 8.83
CA THR A 42 0.56 -8.29 7.93
C THR A 42 0.25 -6.93 7.29
N GLY A 43 -1.03 -6.58 7.15
CA GLY A 43 -1.51 -5.39 6.47
C GLY A 43 -1.54 -5.47 4.96
N LEU A 44 -1.23 -6.63 4.38
CA LEU A 44 -1.07 -6.82 2.94
C LEU A 44 -2.29 -7.47 2.26
N PHE A 45 -3.15 -8.16 3.02
CA PHE A 45 -4.17 -9.04 2.45
C PHE A 45 -3.61 -9.96 1.37
N MET A 46 -2.43 -10.53 1.65
CA MET A 46 -1.72 -11.41 0.73
C MET A 46 -1.25 -12.68 1.45
N ARG A 47 -1.30 -13.80 0.75
CA ARG A 47 -0.74 -15.08 1.14
C ARG A 47 -0.31 -15.85 -0.11
N ASP A 48 0.89 -16.42 -0.06
CA ASP A 48 1.44 -17.25 -1.16
C ASP A 48 1.42 -16.50 -2.52
N GLY A 49 1.66 -15.18 -2.49
CA GLY A 49 1.69 -14.34 -3.69
C GLY A 49 0.32 -14.00 -4.28
N LEU A 50 -0.77 -14.33 -3.59
CA LEU A 50 -2.15 -14.08 -4.03
C LEU A 50 -2.93 -13.25 -2.99
N PRO A 51 -3.96 -12.48 -3.41
CA PRO A 51 -4.87 -11.83 -2.49
C PRO A 51 -5.50 -12.80 -1.50
N CYS A 52 -5.60 -12.40 -0.21
CA CYS A 52 -6.10 -13.26 0.85
C CYS A 52 -6.93 -12.46 1.86
N GLU A 53 -8.19 -12.83 2.04
CA GLU A 53 -9.13 -12.20 2.98
C GLU A 53 -9.50 -13.09 4.17
N VAL A 54 -8.84 -14.21 4.38
CA VAL A 54 -9.22 -15.23 5.37
C VAL A 54 -9.35 -14.69 6.79
N CYS A 55 -8.52 -13.71 7.20
CA CYS A 55 -8.64 -13.10 8.52
C CYS A 55 -9.92 -12.25 8.63
N LEU A 56 -10.32 -11.56 7.58
CA LEU A 56 -11.56 -10.79 7.49
C LEU A 56 -12.78 -11.73 7.50
N GLU A 57 -12.81 -12.71 6.61
CA GLU A 57 -13.92 -13.68 6.48
C GLU A 57 -14.17 -14.48 7.77
N ARG A 58 -13.12 -14.87 8.47
CA ARG A 58 -13.21 -15.59 9.73
C ARG A 58 -13.43 -14.70 10.95
N GLY A 59 -13.35 -13.39 10.79
CA GLY A 59 -13.46 -12.44 11.89
C GLY A 59 -12.38 -12.59 12.97
N ASN A 60 -11.23 -13.18 12.63
CA ASN A 60 -10.12 -13.35 13.58
C ASN A 60 -8.75 -13.41 12.89
N GLU A 61 -7.73 -13.05 13.64
CA GLU A 61 -6.37 -12.88 13.17
C GLU A 61 -5.50 -14.16 13.25
N TRP A 62 -6.01 -15.24 13.87
CA TRP A 62 -5.24 -16.49 14.11
C TRP A 62 -4.87 -17.24 12.83
N SER A 63 -5.56 -16.94 11.74
CA SER A 63 -5.18 -17.45 10.41
C SER A 63 -3.77 -17.01 10.00
N CYS A 64 -3.30 -15.83 10.44
CA CYS A 64 -1.93 -15.35 10.20
C CYS A 64 -0.88 -16.28 10.82
N VAL A 65 -1.12 -16.77 12.05
CA VAL A 65 -0.23 -17.75 12.71
C VAL A 65 -0.31 -19.10 12.02
N ARG A 66 -1.53 -19.58 11.73
CA ARG A 66 -1.75 -20.88 11.08
C ARG A 66 -1.02 -21.00 9.76
N TYR A 67 -1.07 -19.95 8.94
CA TYR A 67 -0.47 -19.92 7.61
C TYR A 67 0.94 -19.30 7.59
N ASN A 68 1.48 -18.91 8.76
CA ASN A 68 2.81 -18.29 8.89
C ASN A 68 3.04 -17.14 7.89
N CYS A 69 2.07 -16.20 7.82
CA CYS A 69 2.03 -15.15 6.79
C CYS A 69 3.24 -14.20 6.76
N GLU A 70 4.04 -14.14 7.83
CA GLU A 70 5.28 -13.35 7.90
C GLU A 70 6.54 -14.17 7.58
N CYS A 71 6.39 -15.39 7.04
CA CYS A 71 7.49 -16.33 6.82
C CYS A 71 8.35 -16.58 8.09
N SER A 72 7.83 -16.21 9.26
CA SER A 72 8.43 -16.41 10.58
C SER A 72 7.32 -16.60 11.60
N ARG A 73 7.32 -17.76 12.29
CA ARG A 73 6.28 -18.07 13.29
C ARG A 73 6.23 -17.04 14.42
N LEU A 74 7.40 -16.61 14.92
CA LEU A 74 7.48 -15.60 15.98
C LEU A 74 6.90 -14.25 15.52
N LYS A 75 7.22 -13.80 14.30
CA LYS A 75 6.65 -12.56 13.75
C LYS A 75 5.15 -12.69 13.53
N SER A 76 4.68 -13.82 12.98
CA SER A 76 3.26 -14.09 12.76
C SER A 76 2.47 -14.09 14.07
N ILE A 77 3.01 -14.68 15.15
CA ILE A 77 2.43 -14.64 16.50
C ILE A 77 2.40 -13.19 17.01
N GLY A 78 3.51 -12.48 16.97
CA GLY A 78 3.61 -11.11 17.48
C GLY A 78 2.61 -10.16 16.78
N TYR A 79 2.49 -10.24 15.45
CA TYR A 79 1.53 -9.41 14.69
C TYR A 79 0.07 -9.80 14.97
N THR A 80 -0.18 -11.09 15.12
CA THR A 80 -1.52 -11.58 15.52
C THR A 80 -1.90 -11.09 16.91
N LEU A 81 -1.04 -11.26 17.90
CA LEU A 81 -1.30 -10.81 19.28
C LEU A 81 -1.52 -9.30 19.35
N ARG A 82 -0.76 -8.51 18.60
CA ARG A 82 -0.98 -7.05 18.46
C ARG A 82 -2.40 -6.72 17.99
N ASN A 83 -2.88 -7.38 16.96
CA ASN A 83 -4.22 -7.15 16.42
C ASN A 83 -5.31 -7.68 17.35
N VAL A 84 -5.13 -8.88 17.91
CA VAL A 84 -6.05 -9.46 18.93
C VAL A 84 -6.17 -8.52 20.13
N TYR A 85 -5.05 -8.01 20.67
CA TYR A 85 -5.07 -7.06 21.76
C TYR A 85 -5.84 -5.78 21.40
N ALA A 86 -5.54 -5.19 20.24
CA ALA A 86 -6.21 -3.97 19.78
C ALA A 86 -7.72 -4.18 19.58
N ARG A 87 -8.13 -5.34 19.06
CA ARG A 87 -9.54 -5.72 18.91
C ARG A 87 -10.21 -5.95 20.25
N TRP A 88 -9.59 -6.73 21.15
CA TRP A 88 -10.14 -7.06 22.47
C TRP A 88 -10.31 -5.83 23.35
N THR A 89 -9.34 -4.95 23.41
CA THR A 89 -9.42 -3.69 24.15
C THR A 89 -10.33 -2.65 23.48
N GLY A 90 -10.60 -2.81 22.18
CA GLY A 90 -11.31 -1.82 21.37
C GLY A 90 -10.46 -0.58 21.08
N ALA A 91 -9.12 -0.70 21.11
CA ALA A 91 -8.20 0.41 21.00
C ALA A 91 -8.50 1.37 19.85
N TYR A 92 -8.85 0.87 18.68
CA TYR A 92 -9.25 1.69 17.55
C TYR A 92 -10.74 2.04 17.58
N ARG A 93 -11.62 1.03 17.70
CA ARG A 93 -13.07 1.21 17.59
C ARG A 93 -13.66 2.14 18.63
N LYS A 94 -13.12 2.13 19.88
CA LYS A 94 -13.65 2.93 20.99
C LYS A 94 -13.01 4.30 21.10
N ASN A 95 -11.79 4.48 20.60
CA ASN A 95 -11.02 5.71 20.85
C ASN A 95 -10.88 6.62 19.62
N VAL A 96 -10.95 6.08 18.40
CA VAL A 96 -10.89 6.88 17.17
C VAL A 96 -12.28 7.41 16.85
N ALA A 97 -12.43 8.70 16.69
CA ALA A 97 -13.70 9.35 16.40
C ALA A 97 -14.14 9.16 14.94
N ALA A 98 -13.20 9.25 14.00
CA ALA A 98 -13.46 9.05 12.57
C ALA A 98 -12.27 8.39 11.88
N PHE A 99 -12.56 7.59 10.85
CA PHE A 99 -11.58 6.94 9.98
C PHE A 99 -11.67 7.52 8.58
N ALA A 100 -10.53 7.98 8.05
CA ALA A 100 -10.39 8.42 6.68
C ALA A 100 -9.74 7.30 5.86
N CYS A 101 -10.51 6.64 5.01
CA CYS A 101 -10.02 5.68 4.02
C CYS A 101 -9.63 6.42 2.76
N ILE A 102 -8.60 5.95 2.07
CA ILE A 102 -8.11 6.59 0.85
C ILE A 102 -8.78 6.05 -0.42
N THR A 103 -9.56 4.95 -0.32
CA THR A 103 -10.42 4.40 -1.38
C THR A 103 -11.72 3.85 -0.77
N ASP A 104 -12.77 3.73 -1.59
CA ASP A 104 -14.00 3.07 -1.17
C ASP A 104 -13.79 1.56 -0.99
N PHE A 105 -12.93 0.94 -1.78
CA PHE A 105 -12.49 -0.44 -1.53
C PHE A 105 -12.00 -0.64 -0.10
N GLN A 106 -11.15 0.26 0.40
CA GLN A 106 -10.62 0.19 1.77
C GLN A 106 -11.71 0.44 2.81
N ARG A 107 -12.63 1.40 2.54
CA ARG A 107 -13.81 1.67 3.37
C ARG A 107 -14.68 0.43 3.52
N GLN A 108 -15.01 -0.23 2.42
CA GLN A 108 -15.81 -1.46 2.43
C GLN A 108 -15.16 -2.56 3.27
N LYS A 109 -13.82 -2.73 3.20
CA LYS A 109 -13.11 -3.72 4.03
C LYS A 109 -13.17 -3.39 5.52
N LEU A 110 -13.10 -2.11 5.90
CA LEU A 110 -13.27 -1.70 7.30
C LEU A 110 -14.70 -1.98 7.79
N ILE A 111 -15.71 -1.62 7.02
CA ILE A 111 -17.12 -1.88 7.38
C ILE A 111 -17.35 -3.39 7.49
N ALA A 112 -16.86 -4.19 6.55
CA ALA A 112 -16.95 -5.66 6.62
C ALA A 112 -16.23 -6.23 7.85
N ALA A 113 -15.17 -5.57 8.34
CA ALA A 113 -14.50 -5.92 9.59
C ALA A 113 -15.25 -5.44 10.84
N GLY A 114 -16.45 -4.82 10.71
CA GLY A 114 -17.31 -4.38 11.80
C GLY A 114 -16.96 -3.00 12.36
N TYR A 115 -16.36 -2.11 11.57
CA TYR A 115 -16.30 -0.68 11.90
C TYR A 115 -17.61 0.00 11.50
N GLU A 116 -18.06 0.97 12.30
CA GLU A 116 -19.31 1.71 12.08
C GLU A 116 -19.22 2.55 10.81
N ALA A 117 -20.15 2.35 9.86
CA ALA A 117 -20.11 2.99 8.53
C ALA A 117 -20.14 4.52 8.60
N GLU A 118 -20.85 5.06 9.62
CA GLU A 118 -21.01 6.50 9.85
C GLU A 118 -19.69 7.17 10.27
N ARG A 119 -18.74 6.38 10.77
CA ARG A 119 -17.42 6.85 11.23
C ARG A 119 -16.32 6.61 10.19
N VAL A 120 -16.64 5.99 9.06
CA VAL A 120 -15.68 5.67 8.01
C VAL A 120 -16.04 6.44 6.75
N THR A 121 -15.19 7.41 6.40
CA THR A 121 -15.34 8.24 5.19
C THR A 121 -14.22 7.99 4.21
N VAL A 122 -14.42 8.33 2.94
CA VAL A 122 -13.38 8.26 1.90
C VAL A 122 -12.83 9.66 1.67
N ILE A 123 -11.52 9.79 1.85
CA ILE A 123 -10.74 11.00 1.53
C ILE A 123 -9.56 10.54 0.69
N PRO A 124 -9.68 10.59 -0.65
CA PRO A 124 -8.61 10.16 -1.55
C PRO A 124 -7.33 10.97 -1.35
N ASN A 125 -6.19 10.35 -1.65
CA ASN A 125 -4.94 11.09 -1.75
C ASN A 125 -5.00 12.06 -2.94
N GLY A 126 -4.37 13.21 -2.77
CA GLY A 126 -4.15 14.20 -3.81
C GLY A 126 -2.67 14.39 -4.08
N ILE A 127 -2.36 14.98 -5.22
CA ILE A 127 -1.02 15.40 -5.61
C ILE A 127 -1.14 16.75 -6.35
N ASP A 128 -0.16 17.61 -6.18
CA ASP A 128 -0.07 18.82 -6.96
C ASP A 128 0.36 18.47 -8.39
N ALA A 129 -0.48 18.84 -9.35
CA ALA A 129 -0.15 18.62 -10.76
C ALA A 129 0.93 19.62 -11.20
N PRO A 130 1.89 19.21 -12.05
CA PRO A 130 2.87 20.12 -12.60
C PRO A 130 2.19 21.18 -13.48
N ALA A 131 2.76 22.40 -13.55
CA ALA A 131 2.23 23.50 -14.36
C ALA A 131 2.27 23.18 -15.87
N SER A 132 3.20 22.33 -16.29
CA SER A 132 3.33 21.85 -17.66
C SER A 132 3.93 20.43 -17.67
N TYR A 133 3.61 19.67 -18.69
CA TYR A 133 4.16 18.32 -18.89
C TYR A 133 4.34 18.05 -20.38
N ASP A 134 5.32 17.19 -20.70
CA ASP A 134 5.60 16.77 -22.05
C ASP A 134 4.93 15.40 -22.29
N LEU A 135 4.03 15.35 -23.28
CA LEU A 135 3.36 14.13 -23.73
C LEU A 135 4.18 13.34 -24.77
N THR A 136 5.40 13.79 -25.10
CA THR A 136 6.24 13.05 -26.05
C THR A 136 6.49 11.62 -25.55
N GLY A 137 6.46 10.68 -26.49
CA GLY A 137 6.55 9.27 -26.17
C GLY A 137 7.89 8.91 -25.54
N GLY A 138 7.84 8.31 -24.36
CA GLY A 138 9.02 7.75 -23.70
C GLY A 138 9.57 6.52 -24.43
N ASN A 139 10.72 6.05 -24.00
CA ASN A 139 11.43 4.95 -24.64
C ASN A 139 11.57 3.68 -23.80
N TYR A 140 11.07 3.66 -22.57
CA TYR A 140 11.13 2.50 -21.68
C TYR A 140 9.81 2.27 -20.91
N VAL A 141 9.63 1.05 -20.41
CA VAL A 141 8.60 0.68 -19.45
C VAL A 141 9.10 0.99 -18.04
N ALA A 142 8.34 1.77 -17.26
CA ALA A 142 8.72 2.17 -15.92
C ALA A 142 8.06 1.29 -14.85
N TYR A 143 8.82 0.99 -13.79
CA TYR A 143 8.32 0.49 -12.52
C TYR A 143 8.61 1.53 -11.44
N ILE A 144 7.65 1.84 -10.59
CA ILE A 144 7.80 2.78 -9.48
C ILE A 144 7.30 2.12 -8.20
N GLY A 145 8.21 1.90 -7.24
CA GLY A 145 7.86 1.31 -5.97
C GLY A 145 9.02 0.55 -5.32
N ARG A 146 8.79 0.08 -4.10
CA ARG A 146 9.77 -0.76 -3.40
C ARG A 146 10.04 -2.04 -4.19
N LEU A 147 11.31 -2.41 -4.32
CA LEU A 147 11.69 -3.68 -4.91
C LEU A 147 11.53 -4.78 -3.86
N SER A 148 10.31 -5.29 -3.75
CA SER A 148 9.92 -6.31 -2.78
C SER A 148 8.87 -7.25 -3.38
N TYR A 149 8.81 -8.49 -2.88
CA TYR A 149 7.98 -9.55 -3.43
C TYR A 149 6.49 -9.18 -3.53
N GLU A 150 5.96 -8.51 -2.50
CA GLU A 150 4.54 -8.08 -2.49
C GLU A 150 4.22 -7.04 -3.56
N LYS A 151 5.23 -6.29 -4.05
CA LYS A 151 5.08 -5.31 -5.12
C LYS A 151 5.27 -5.89 -6.52
N GLY A 152 5.68 -7.15 -6.61
CA GLY A 152 5.72 -7.91 -7.87
C GLY A 152 6.79 -7.47 -8.86
N TYR A 153 7.86 -6.77 -8.42
CA TYR A 153 8.92 -6.33 -9.32
C TYR A 153 9.57 -7.48 -10.08
N ASP A 154 9.64 -8.67 -9.47
CA ASP A 154 10.14 -9.91 -10.05
C ASP A 154 9.29 -10.39 -11.24
N LEU A 155 7.97 -10.19 -11.20
CA LEU A 155 7.08 -10.48 -12.33
C LEU A 155 7.44 -9.60 -13.54
N LEU A 156 7.73 -8.32 -13.30
CA LEU A 156 8.09 -7.42 -14.39
C LEU A 156 9.49 -7.71 -14.93
N ILE A 157 10.43 -8.20 -14.12
CA ILE A 157 11.74 -8.71 -14.60
C ILE A 157 11.54 -9.91 -15.53
N GLU A 158 10.62 -10.82 -15.20
CA GLU A 158 10.31 -11.96 -16.06
C GLU A 158 9.67 -11.52 -17.39
N VAL A 159 8.82 -10.48 -17.36
CA VAL A 159 8.29 -9.86 -18.59
C VAL A 159 9.41 -9.24 -19.40
N ALA A 160 10.37 -8.54 -18.77
CA ALA A 160 11.53 -7.96 -19.44
C ALA A 160 12.39 -9.02 -20.13
N ARG A 161 12.62 -10.16 -19.48
CA ARG A 161 13.37 -11.30 -20.05
C ARG A 161 12.73 -11.83 -21.33
N ARG A 162 11.38 -11.84 -21.39
CA ARG A 162 10.65 -12.28 -22.59
C ARG A 162 10.55 -11.24 -23.69
N ASN A 163 10.93 -10.00 -23.40
CA ASN A 163 10.88 -8.86 -24.33
C ASN A 163 12.21 -8.13 -24.40
N PRO A 164 13.30 -8.76 -24.89
CA PRO A 164 14.66 -8.22 -24.79
C PRO A 164 14.91 -6.93 -25.57
N SER A 165 14.05 -6.61 -26.55
CA SER A 165 14.13 -5.36 -27.33
C SER A 165 13.48 -4.15 -26.64
N ILE A 166 12.78 -4.35 -25.53
CA ILE A 166 12.09 -3.29 -24.79
C ILE A 166 12.90 -2.95 -23.55
N PRO A 167 13.34 -1.68 -23.37
CA PRO A 167 14.00 -1.26 -22.13
C PRO A 167 13.01 -1.18 -20.97
N PHE A 168 13.44 -1.66 -19.79
CA PHE A 168 12.71 -1.56 -18.53
C PHE A 168 13.56 -0.84 -17.50
N ARG A 169 12.96 0.13 -16.80
CA ARG A 169 13.63 0.88 -15.73
C ARG A 169 12.83 0.81 -14.43
N PHE A 170 13.56 0.57 -13.34
CA PHE A 170 12.96 0.35 -12.02
C PHE A 170 13.44 1.42 -11.04
N ALA A 171 12.52 2.29 -10.61
CA ALA A 171 12.74 3.29 -9.57
C ALA A 171 12.20 2.81 -8.23
N GLY A 172 13.06 2.73 -7.21
CA GLY A 172 12.69 2.38 -5.84
C GLY A 172 13.81 1.72 -5.05
N ALA A 173 13.66 1.75 -3.72
CA ALA A 173 14.61 1.13 -2.83
C ALA A 173 14.50 -0.41 -2.85
N LYS A 174 15.63 -1.09 -2.97
CA LYS A 174 15.73 -2.54 -2.84
C LYS A 174 15.63 -2.93 -1.36
N ARG A 175 14.68 -3.79 -1.02
CA ARG A 175 14.48 -4.28 0.35
C ARG A 175 14.91 -5.72 0.56
N GLU A 176 14.96 -6.50 -0.50
CA GLU A 176 15.28 -7.93 -0.45
C GLU A 176 16.52 -8.18 -1.33
N GLN A 177 17.41 -9.02 -0.85
CA GLN A 177 18.44 -9.61 -1.71
C GLN A 177 17.77 -10.70 -2.54
N SER A 178 17.90 -10.59 -3.84
CA SER A 178 17.41 -11.59 -4.79
C SER A 178 18.58 -12.06 -5.63
N ASP A 179 18.77 -13.36 -5.72
CA ASP A 179 19.75 -14.00 -6.60
C ASP A 179 19.24 -14.13 -8.05
N MET A 180 18.17 -13.38 -8.37
CA MET A 180 17.57 -13.39 -9.69
C MET A 180 18.54 -12.82 -10.73
N GLU A 181 18.75 -13.55 -11.80
CA GLU A 181 19.47 -13.08 -12.97
C GLU A 181 18.71 -11.91 -13.61
N ILE A 182 19.39 -10.78 -13.77
CA ILE A 182 18.82 -9.56 -14.34
C ILE A 182 19.10 -9.50 -15.84
N PRO A 183 18.06 -9.43 -16.68
CA PRO A 183 18.24 -9.29 -18.13
C PRO A 183 18.93 -7.96 -18.50
N GLY A 184 19.69 -7.96 -19.60
CA GLY A 184 20.46 -6.78 -20.05
C GLY A 184 19.61 -5.56 -20.44
N ASN A 185 18.30 -5.73 -20.63
CA ASN A 185 17.35 -4.65 -20.91
C ASN A 185 16.66 -4.10 -19.63
N VAL A 186 17.14 -4.46 -18.43
CA VAL A 186 16.63 -3.98 -17.14
C VAL A 186 17.66 -3.08 -16.47
N GLU A 187 17.26 -1.90 -16.08
CA GLU A 187 18.07 -0.91 -15.35
C GLU A 187 17.40 -0.53 -14.01
N PHE A 188 18.17 -0.57 -12.91
CA PHE A 188 17.71 -0.13 -11.59
C PHE A 188 18.24 1.27 -11.31
N MET A 189 17.31 2.22 -11.16
CA MET A 189 17.61 3.64 -10.94
C MET A 189 17.85 3.98 -9.45
N GLY A 190 17.58 3.02 -8.54
CA GLY A 190 17.60 3.32 -7.11
C GLY A 190 16.38 4.12 -6.66
N TYR A 191 16.52 4.78 -5.50
CA TYR A 191 15.44 5.64 -4.97
C TYR A 191 15.57 7.02 -5.57
N LEU A 192 14.58 7.44 -6.36
CA LEU A 192 14.49 8.74 -6.99
C LEU A 192 13.61 9.69 -6.15
N GLN A 193 13.97 10.97 -6.12
CA GLN A 193 13.24 12.00 -5.38
C GLN A 193 12.77 13.11 -6.33
N GLN A 194 11.60 13.65 -6.02
CA GLN A 194 11.02 14.87 -6.64
C GLN A 194 11.32 15.01 -8.14
N GLU A 195 12.26 15.89 -8.51
CA GLU A 195 12.58 16.20 -9.90
C GLU A 195 13.10 15.00 -10.68
N GLU A 196 13.93 14.16 -10.05
CA GLU A 196 14.45 12.93 -10.67
C GLU A 196 13.32 11.94 -10.99
N LEU A 197 12.34 11.81 -10.07
CA LEU A 197 11.19 10.96 -10.28
C LEU A 197 10.28 11.52 -11.37
N SER A 198 10.09 12.84 -11.39
CA SER A 198 9.33 13.53 -12.43
C SER A 198 9.92 13.30 -13.80
N ASP A 199 11.24 13.49 -13.96
CA ASP A 199 11.96 13.26 -15.19
C ASP A 199 11.88 11.79 -15.63
N PHE A 200 12.05 10.88 -14.67
CA PHE A 200 11.90 9.44 -14.89
C PHE A 200 10.49 9.09 -15.40
N ILE A 201 9.43 9.66 -14.86
CA ILE A 201 8.07 9.42 -15.32
C ILE A 201 7.86 10.03 -16.72
N CYS A 202 8.29 11.26 -16.95
CA CYS A 202 8.13 11.96 -18.24
C CYS A 202 8.72 11.18 -19.41
N HIS A 203 9.88 10.54 -19.21
CA HIS A 203 10.57 9.78 -20.25
C HIS A 203 10.13 8.31 -20.35
N SER A 204 9.16 7.88 -19.54
CA SER A 204 8.56 6.54 -19.66
C SER A 204 7.48 6.50 -20.75
N ARG A 205 7.25 5.32 -21.32
CA ARG A 205 6.08 5.06 -22.22
C ARG A 205 4.81 4.87 -21.40
N PHE A 206 4.91 4.09 -20.34
CA PHE A 206 3.85 3.80 -19.38
C PHE A 206 4.47 3.20 -18.11
N VAL A 207 3.69 3.19 -17.03
CA VAL A 207 4.09 2.64 -15.75
C VAL A 207 3.42 1.28 -15.53
N VAL A 208 4.16 0.30 -14.99
CA VAL A 208 3.64 -1.01 -14.62
C VAL A 208 3.81 -1.23 -13.12
N MET A 209 2.73 -1.58 -12.44
CA MET A 209 2.70 -1.85 -10.99
C MET A 209 2.09 -3.23 -10.72
N PRO A 210 2.86 -4.32 -10.84
CA PRO A 210 2.32 -5.69 -10.77
C PRO A 210 2.15 -6.19 -9.32
N SER A 211 1.59 -5.36 -8.43
CA SER A 211 1.43 -5.69 -7.01
C SER A 211 0.60 -6.96 -6.78
N ARG A 212 1.12 -7.87 -5.96
CA ARG A 212 0.42 -9.09 -5.52
C ARG A 212 -0.54 -8.83 -4.35
N CYS A 213 -0.24 -7.81 -3.55
CA CYS A 213 -1.05 -7.44 -2.39
C CYS A 213 -2.13 -6.41 -2.74
N TYR A 214 -3.12 -6.27 -1.88
CA TYR A 214 -4.03 -5.15 -1.99
C TYR A 214 -3.33 -3.84 -1.65
N GLU A 215 -3.35 -2.94 -2.60
CA GLU A 215 -2.96 -1.54 -2.38
C GLU A 215 -4.18 -0.73 -1.91
N GLY A 216 -3.94 0.20 -0.99
CA GLY A 216 -4.94 1.18 -0.63
C GLY A 216 -5.10 2.21 -1.75
N PHE A 217 -4.04 2.99 -1.99
CA PHE A 217 -3.98 4.01 -3.03
C PHE A 217 -2.50 4.20 -3.44
N PRO A 218 -2.04 3.53 -4.52
CA PRO A 218 -0.67 3.69 -4.96
C PRO A 218 -0.42 5.09 -5.54
N MET A 219 0.39 5.90 -4.86
CA MET A 219 0.70 7.27 -5.28
C MET A 219 1.31 7.33 -6.68
N ALA A 220 2.11 6.33 -7.06
CA ALA A 220 2.73 6.27 -8.37
C ALA A 220 1.73 6.30 -9.55
N ILE A 221 0.46 5.92 -9.32
CA ILE A 221 -0.61 6.06 -10.33
C ILE A 221 -0.92 7.54 -10.56
N LEU A 222 -1.08 8.31 -9.48
CA LEU A 222 -1.32 9.76 -9.58
C LEU A 222 -0.13 10.46 -10.19
N GLU A 223 1.08 10.11 -9.74
CA GLU A 223 2.33 10.66 -10.27
C GLU A 223 2.43 10.41 -11.77
N ALA A 224 2.15 9.19 -12.23
CA ALA A 224 2.12 8.87 -13.66
C ALA A 224 1.02 9.66 -14.41
N ALA A 225 -0.18 9.74 -13.85
CA ALA A 225 -1.30 10.47 -14.45
C ALA A 225 -1.03 11.96 -14.60
N CYS A 226 -0.34 12.60 -13.63
CA CYS A 226 0.07 14.00 -13.70
C CYS A 226 0.96 14.30 -14.93
N TYR A 227 1.69 13.31 -15.42
CA TYR A 227 2.53 13.41 -16.62
C TYR A 227 1.90 12.74 -17.85
N GLY A 228 0.58 12.45 -17.81
CA GLY A 228 -0.13 11.83 -18.93
C GLY A 228 0.33 10.41 -19.27
N LYS A 229 0.99 9.70 -18.33
CA LYS A 229 1.49 8.35 -18.57
C LYS A 229 0.47 7.30 -18.14
N PRO A 230 0.06 6.39 -19.04
CA PRO A 230 -0.82 5.29 -18.67
C PRO A 230 -0.21 4.38 -17.61
N THR A 231 -1.03 3.82 -16.74
CA THR A 231 -0.59 2.84 -15.74
C THR A 231 -1.27 1.50 -15.96
N ILE A 232 -0.49 0.42 -15.94
CA ILE A 232 -0.97 -0.96 -15.93
C ILE A 232 -0.82 -1.50 -14.52
N GLY A 233 -1.91 -1.97 -13.94
CA GLY A 233 -1.95 -2.56 -12.60
C GLY A 233 -2.86 -3.78 -12.53
N PRO A 234 -2.84 -4.52 -11.41
CA PRO A 234 -3.70 -5.69 -11.23
C PRO A 234 -5.17 -5.28 -11.04
N ALA A 235 -6.10 -6.15 -11.45
CA ALA A 235 -7.54 -5.94 -11.31
C ALA A 235 -8.03 -6.26 -9.88
N HIS A 236 -7.38 -5.74 -8.85
CA HIS A 236 -7.77 -5.92 -7.45
C HIS A 236 -7.34 -4.74 -6.55
N GLY A 237 -7.91 -4.68 -5.33
CA GLY A 237 -7.60 -3.62 -4.37
C GLY A 237 -7.99 -2.23 -4.87
N GLY A 238 -7.27 -1.21 -4.44
CA GLY A 238 -7.50 0.18 -4.86
C GLY A 238 -7.22 0.44 -6.35
N PHE A 239 -6.50 -0.45 -7.04
CA PHE A 239 -6.23 -0.30 -8.48
C PHE A 239 -7.52 -0.24 -9.31
N THR A 240 -8.51 -1.10 -9.02
CA THR A 240 -9.77 -1.14 -9.76
C THR A 240 -10.57 0.16 -9.65
N GLU A 241 -10.42 0.86 -8.54
CA GLU A 241 -11.10 2.13 -8.31
C GLU A 241 -10.40 3.31 -9.02
N ILE A 242 -9.06 3.26 -9.13
CA ILE A 242 -8.25 4.38 -9.61
C ILE A 242 -7.99 4.27 -11.11
N ILE A 243 -7.66 3.07 -11.62
CA ILE A 243 -7.32 2.84 -13.04
C ILE A 243 -8.57 2.57 -13.88
N GLY A 244 -9.61 1.99 -13.29
CA GLY A 244 -10.82 1.57 -14.00
C GLY A 244 -11.84 2.69 -14.27
N ARG A 245 -11.47 3.96 -14.02
CA ARG A 245 -12.32 5.14 -14.27
C ARG A 245 -11.86 5.94 -15.46
#